data_888efdfd563644fecd60db71b77062e7
#
_entry.id   888efdfd563644fecd60db71b77062e7
#
_cell.length_a   1.000
_cell.length_b   1.000
_cell.length_c   1.000
_cell.angle_alpha   90.00
_cell.angle_beta   90.00
_cell.angle_gamma   90.00
#
_symmetry.space_group_name_H-M   'P 1'
#
loop_
_entity.id
_entity.type
_entity.pdbx_description
1 polymer ?
#
loop_
_entity_poly.entity_id
_entity_poly.type
_entity_poly.pdbx_seq_one_letter_code
_entity_poly.pdbx_strand_id
1 'polypeptide(L)'
;MPDISLSRFSSSERDHTDKNQTRMSPQMEDSPQDQEDMRRMGRLQELRRNFRPLAALSFSAVLQATWEFILISNSQGLENGGLAGIFWSYVWTFVGFGFIIVSLAEMASMAPTSGGQYHWVSEFSSPRYQKFLSYTTGTIIQGLITLRDPSYEPQNWQGTLFVFAMVALIYFFNVYAASWMPRMQNLLLALHLLCWVIVVVVLFAMAPHNPAKRVFTEFHNGGNWSSMGISLMIGQISAIYGSLNATAHMSEEVKDAGRYVPIAIAWGYFGNGILGLVILIGFLLALPSVPDALDDSTGFPFLYVFRQILSTSGVNGLTAIILIPVIFSNILFNASTARQTYAFARDRGLPFTDWIAGVDPRRRIPVHAIALSCLISGLLSLINIGSQMAFNAIISLNVAALMYTYAVSISCVIYRKITCPETLPPRRWSLGRFGLAINILGLLYVFFALFWSFWPPRPSPKAKEFNWSVVIFVGVFIMSLLMYMFQGRKSYVGPVVAIPRRV
;
A
#
# COMPACT_ATOMS: atom_id res chain seq x y z
N MET A 1 -32.21 -30.99 49.32
CA MET A 1 -33.42 -30.46 48.71
C MET A 1 -33.09 -29.94 47.39
N PRO A 2 -33.72 -30.34 46.32
CA PRO A 2 -33.25 -31.54 45.63
C PRO A 2 -32.22 -31.26 44.54
N ASP A 3 -31.36 -32.23 44.29
CA ASP A 3 -30.45 -32.37 43.16
C ASP A 3 -31.16 -32.18 41.81
N ILE A 4 -30.63 -31.30 40.94
CA ILE A 4 -30.97 -31.27 39.54
C ILE A 4 -29.79 -31.86 38.77
N SER A 5 -29.98 -33.08 38.36
CA SER A 5 -29.11 -33.93 37.55
C SER A 5 -28.74 -33.25 36.20
N LEU A 6 -27.48 -33.00 36.01
CA LEU A 6 -26.84 -32.76 34.68
C LEU A 6 -26.71 -34.10 33.94
N SER A 7 -27.74 -34.48 33.24
CA SER A 7 -27.65 -35.61 32.29
C SER A 7 -28.74 -35.46 31.22
N ARG A 8 -28.36 -34.92 30.07
CA ARG A 8 -28.86 -35.17 28.70
C ARG A 8 -28.54 -33.98 27.79
N PHE A 9 -27.29 -33.83 27.43
CA PHE A 9 -26.97 -33.26 26.10
C PHE A 9 -26.37 -34.40 25.28
N SER A 10 -27.09 -34.73 24.23
CA SER A 10 -26.93 -35.93 23.46
C SER A 10 -25.56 -36.03 22.74
N SER A 11 -25.05 -37.26 22.73
CA SER A 11 -23.86 -37.72 22.02
C SER A 11 -23.89 -37.53 20.50
N SER A 12 -24.93 -36.92 19.93
CA SER A 12 -25.06 -36.72 18.48
C SER A 12 -24.37 -35.46 17.94
N GLU A 13 -24.17 -34.43 18.76
CA GLU A 13 -23.45 -33.19 18.31
C GLU A 13 -21.93 -33.30 18.40
N ARG A 14 -21.39 -34.21 19.21
CA ARG A 14 -19.93 -34.47 19.26
C ARG A 14 -19.42 -35.28 18.07
N ASP A 15 -20.27 -36.11 17.49
CA ASP A 15 -19.87 -36.97 16.35
C ASP A 15 -19.84 -36.22 15.01
N HIS A 16 -20.53 -35.08 14.87
CA HIS A 16 -20.49 -34.22 13.70
C HIS A 16 -19.32 -33.24 13.69
N THR A 17 -18.81 -32.83 14.87
CA THR A 17 -17.63 -31.98 14.99
C THR A 17 -16.33 -32.76 14.76
N ASP A 18 -16.27 -34.01 15.16
CA ASP A 18 -15.08 -34.86 15.02
C ASP A 18 -14.90 -35.40 13.59
N LYS A 19 -15.98 -35.63 12.83
CA LYS A 19 -15.90 -36.08 11.43
C LYS A 19 -15.47 -34.98 10.45
N ASN A 20 -15.62 -33.69 10.81
CA ASN A 20 -15.12 -32.58 10.02
C ASN A 20 -13.65 -32.23 10.35
N GLN A 21 -13.10 -32.65 11.47
CA GLN A 21 -11.68 -32.49 11.78
C GLN A 21 -10.78 -33.53 11.10
N THR A 22 -11.31 -34.68 10.66
CA THR A 22 -10.51 -35.78 10.09
C THR A 22 -10.37 -35.74 8.56
N ARG A 23 -10.88 -34.72 7.85
CA ARG A 23 -10.49 -34.42 6.47
C ARG A 23 -9.41 -33.33 6.45
N MET A 24 -8.35 -33.49 7.21
CA MET A 24 -7.10 -32.76 6.97
C MET A 24 -6.54 -33.25 5.63
N SER A 25 -6.75 -32.42 4.59
CA SER A 25 -6.04 -32.49 3.33
C SER A 25 -4.51 -32.51 3.56
N PRO A 26 -3.71 -33.02 2.60
CA PRO A 26 -2.29 -33.26 2.78
C PRO A 26 -1.61 -32.04 3.39
N GLN A 27 -0.87 -32.30 4.48
CA GLN A 27 -0.20 -31.32 5.30
C GLN A 27 0.53 -30.29 4.42
N MET A 28 0.08 -29.03 4.46
CA MET A 28 0.87 -27.96 3.91
C MET A 28 2.15 -27.87 4.72
N GLU A 29 3.28 -27.73 4.05
CA GLU A 29 4.60 -27.50 4.66
C GLU A 29 4.67 -26.09 5.32
N ASP A 30 3.82 -25.84 6.32
CA ASP A 30 3.93 -24.65 7.14
C ASP A 30 5.08 -24.86 8.13
N SER A 31 5.90 -23.82 8.30
CA SER A 31 6.94 -23.92 9.33
C SER A 31 6.28 -24.03 10.72
N PRO A 32 6.90 -24.73 11.67
CA PRO A 32 6.40 -24.77 13.05
C PRO A 32 6.17 -23.37 13.64
N GLN A 33 6.98 -22.40 13.24
CA GLN A 33 6.87 -21.00 13.64
C GLN A 33 5.63 -20.31 13.05
N ASP A 34 5.32 -20.58 11.79
CA ASP A 34 4.11 -20.02 11.15
C ASP A 34 2.85 -20.56 11.81
N GLN A 35 2.82 -21.85 12.15
CA GLN A 35 1.70 -22.48 12.89
C GLN A 35 1.54 -21.86 14.28
N GLU A 36 2.63 -21.64 15.00
CA GLU A 36 2.62 -21.01 16.32
C GLU A 36 2.16 -19.55 16.25
N ASP A 37 2.64 -18.77 15.25
CA ASP A 37 2.20 -17.39 15.04
C ASP A 37 0.69 -17.34 14.75
N MET A 38 0.16 -18.20 13.86
CA MET A 38 -1.28 -18.26 13.56
C MET A 38 -2.09 -18.67 14.79
N ARG A 39 -1.62 -19.68 15.55
CA ARG A 39 -2.29 -20.13 16.78
C ARG A 39 -2.29 -19.03 17.84
N ARG A 40 -1.17 -18.33 18.02
CA ARG A 40 -1.06 -17.20 18.93
C ARG A 40 -2.01 -16.06 18.57
N MET A 41 -2.24 -15.81 17.27
CA MET A 41 -3.20 -14.83 16.78
C MET A 41 -4.65 -15.35 16.77
N GLY A 42 -4.92 -16.62 17.22
CA GLY A 42 -6.25 -17.24 17.20
C GLY A 42 -6.80 -17.45 15.79
N ARG A 43 -5.94 -17.70 14.80
CA ARG A 43 -6.30 -17.82 13.39
C ARG A 43 -6.02 -19.20 12.84
N LEU A 44 -6.89 -19.66 11.92
CA LEU A 44 -6.65 -20.83 11.10
C LEU A 44 -5.96 -20.40 9.81
N GLN A 45 -5.04 -21.23 9.33
CA GLN A 45 -4.37 -20.99 8.04
C GLN A 45 -5.31 -21.41 6.90
N GLU A 46 -5.90 -20.43 6.22
CA GLU A 46 -6.82 -20.67 5.11
C GLU A 46 -6.16 -20.44 3.75
N LEU A 47 -5.25 -19.48 3.67
CA LEU A 47 -4.52 -19.14 2.46
C LEU A 47 -3.29 -20.05 2.29
N ARG A 48 -2.88 -20.29 1.04
CA ARG A 48 -1.73 -21.15 0.75
C ARG A 48 -0.42 -20.39 0.86
N ARG A 49 0.53 -20.86 1.68
CA ARG A 49 1.89 -20.26 1.81
C ARG A 49 2.78 -20.66 0.64
N ASN A 50 2.71 -19.88 -0.45
CA ASN A 50 3.44 -20.10 -1.69
C ASN A 50 4.69 -19.26 -1.83
N PHE A 51 4.77 -18.12 -1.13
CA PHE A 51 5.85 -17.17 -1.29
C PHE A 51 7.05 -17.57 -0.43
N ARG A 52 8.16 -17.92 -1.07
CA ARG A 52 9.47 -18.09 -0.46
C ARG A 52 10.11 -16.71 -0.21
N PRO A 53 11.21 -16.61 0.57
CA PRO A 53 11.83 -15.32 0.93
C PRO A 53 12.13 -14.40 -0.25
N LEU A 54 12.74 -14.94 -1.33
CA LEU A 54 13.02 -14.16 -2.54
C LEU A 54 11.74 -13.67 -3.23
N ALA A 55 10.70 -14.52 -3.33
CA ALA A 55 9.44 -14.12 -3.91
C ALA A 55 8.72 -13.06 -3.09
N ALA A 56 8.83 -13.08 -1.76
CA ALA A 56 8.29 -12.03 -0.89
C ALA A 56 9.03 -10.69 -1.07
N LEU A 57 10.37 -10.72 -1.19
CA LEU A 57 11.17 -9.54 -1.50
C LEU A 57 10.82 -8.99 -2.88
N SER A 58 10.73 -9.87 -3.89
CA SER A 58 10.34 -9.51 -5.26
C SER A 58 8.95 -8.90 -5.31
N PHE A 59 8.00 -9.47 -4.55
CA PHE A 59 6.66 -8.92 -4.41
C PHE A 59 6.70 -7.49 -3.87
N SER A 60 7.45 -7.25 -2.79
CA SER A 60 7.59 -5.92 -2.19
C SER A 60 8.21 -4.93 -3.17
N ALA A 61 9.27 -5.30 -3.86
CA ALA A 61 9.98 -4.42 -4.79
C ALA A 61 9.13 -4.06 -6.01
N VAL A 62 8.52 -5.05 -6.67
CA VAL A 62 7.69 -4.82 -7.87
C VAL A 62 6.37 -4.13 -7.53
N LEU A 63 5.77 -4.43 -6.36
CA LEU A 63 4.58 -3.74 -5.90
C LEU A 63 4.81 -2.24 -5.75
N GLN A 64 5.94 -1.82 -5.18
CA GLN A 64 6.26 -0.41 -5.00
C GLN A 64 6.55 0.31 -6.32
N ALA A 65 7.21 -0.34 -7.28
CA ALA A 65 7.61 0.23 -8.58
C ALA A 65 8.17 1.67 -8.42
N THR A 66 9.04 1.90 -7.43
CA THR A 66 9.43 3.24 -6.95
C THR A 66 10.07 4.07 -8.04
N TRP A 67 11.02 3.51 -8.79
CA TRP A 67 11.73 4.28 -9.81
C TRP A 67 10.85 4.62 -11.02
N GLU A 68 9.89 3.75 -11.35
CA GLU A 68 8.90 4.00 -12.39
C GLU A 68 7.96 5.15 -11.97
N PHE A 69 7.44 5.09 -10.73
CA PHE A 69 6.57 6.15 -10.24
C PHE A 69 7.27 7.49 -10.08
N ILE A 70 8.56 7.53 -9.76
CA ILE A 70 9.35 8.77 -9.74
C ILE A 70 9.37 9.44 -11.11
N LEU A 71 9.47 8.67 -12.20
CA LEU A 71 9.40 9.22 -13.55
C LEU A 71 7.99 9.71 -13.92
N ILE A 72 6.97 8.94 -13.55
CA ILE A 72 5.57 9.19 -13.93
C ILE A 72 4.93 10.32 -13.11
N SER A 73 5.25 10.43 -11.81
CA SER A 73 4.55 11.30 -10.85
C SER A 73 5.33 12.54 -10.44
N ASN A 74 6.28 13.02 -11.27
CA ASN A 74 7.20 14.10 -10.89
C ASN A 74 6.70 15.52 -11.20
N SER A 75 5.61 15.69 -11.94
CA SER A 75 5.13 17.00 -12.40
C SER A 75 4.90 17.98 -11.26
N GLN A 76 4.19 17.58 -10.20
CA GLN A 76 3.90 18.43 -9.05
C GLN A 76 5.18 18.82 -8.28
N GLY A 77 6.15 17.91 -8.19
CA GLY A 77 7.44 18.18 -7.57
C GLY A 77 8.30 19.15 -8.38
N LEU A 78 8.27 19.04 -9.72
CA LEU A 78 8.94 19.96 -10.62
C LEU A 78 8.30 21.36 -10.60
N GLU A 79 6.97 21.45 -10.62
CA GLU A 79 6.22 22.71 -10.53
C GLU A 79 6.51 23.45 -9.22
N ASN A 80 6.49 22.72 -8.09
CA ASN A 80 6.59 23.30 -6.76
C ASN A 80 7.98 23.21 -6.13
N GLY A 81 9.01 22.93 -6.89
CA GLY A 81 10.37 22.82 -6.35
C GLY A 81 11.46 23.05 -7.39
N GLY A 82 11.15 22.86 -8.66
CA GLY A 82 12.17 22.82 -9.72
C GLY A 82 13.09 21.61 -9.57
N LEU A 83 14.27 21.68 -10.18
CA LEU A 83 15.24 20.59 -10.16
C LEU A 83 15.73 20.27 -8.75
N ALA A 84 16.18 21.28 -8.00
CA ALA A 84 16.70 21.09 -6.66
C ALA A 84 15.58 20.71 -5.67
N GLY A 85 14.40 21.30 -5.84
CA GLY A 85 13.29 21.05 -4.94
C GLY A 85 12.81 19.61 -4.96
N ILE A 86 12.63 19.01 -6.14
CA ILE A 86 12.21 17.60 -6.23
C ILE A 86 13.31 16.65 -5.73
N PHE A 87 14.59 16.96 -5.96
CA PHE A 87 15.70 16.17 -5.44
C PHE A 87 15.69 16.15 -3.90
N TRP A 88 15.70 17.33 -3.26
CA TRP A 88 15.75 17.42 -1.80
C TRP A 88 14.45 16.93 -1.14
N SER A 89 13.29 17.15 -1.77
CA SER A 89 12.03 16.57 -1.33
C SER A 89 12.05 15.06 -1.36
N TYR A 90 12.66 14.45 -2.36
CA TYR A 90 12.84 13.01 -2.42
C TYR A 90 13.74 12.49 -1.30
N VAL A 91 14.90 13.11 -1.08
CA VAL A 91 15.82 12.72 0.02
C VAL A 91 15.14 12.84 1.38
N TRP A 92 14.45 13.95 1.61
CA TRP A 92 13.68 14.18 2.83
C TRP A 92 12.60 13.10 3.05
N THR A 93 11.81 12.84 2.00
CA THR A 93 10.74 11.83 2.04
C THR A 93 11.34 10.43 2.25
N PHE A 94 12.41 10.09 1.56
CA PHE A 94 13.07 8.79 1.71
C PHE A 94 13.55 8.54 3.15
N VAL A 95 14.13 9.53 3.81
CA VAL A 95 14.53 9.40 5.20
C VAL A 95 13.33 9.34 6.14
N GLY A 96 12.39 10.29 6.00
CA GLY A 96 11.23 10.38 6.88
C GLY A 96 10.29 9.15 6.77
N PHE A 97 10.01 8.73 5.55
CA PHE A 97 9.20 7.53 5.31
C PHE A 97 9.91 6.24 5.71
N GLY A 98 11.24 6.22 5.69
CA GLY A 98 12.06 5.11 6.18
C GLY A 98 11.75 4.77 7.64
N PHE A 99 11.53 5.77 8.52
CA PHE A 99 11.11 5.53 9.91
C PHE A 99 9.72 4.87 9.99
N ILE A 100 8.80 5.24 9.10
CA ILE A 100 7.50 4.58 9.00
C ILE A 100 7.68 3.12 8.61
N ILE A 101 8.41 2.87 7.54
CA ILE A 101 8.62 1.52 6.96
C ILE A 101 9.22 0.55 7.99
N VAL A 102 10.25 0.95 8.70
CA VAL A 102 10.85 0.05 9.70
C VAL A 102 9.95 -0.13 10.93
N SER A 103 9.10 0.85 11.25
CA SER A 103 8.07 0.70 12.28
C SER A 103 7.01 -0.32 11.86
N LEU A 104 6.53 -0.27 10.61
CA LEU A 104 5.59 -1.25 10.04
C LEU A 104 6.23 -2.64 9.95
N ALA A 105 7.52 -2.73 9.60
CA ALA A 105 8.25 -3.99 9.55
C ALA A 105 8.33 -4.65 10.94
N GLU A 106 8.57 -3.89 12.00
CA GLU A 106 8.57 -4.44 13.37
C GLU A 106 7.18 -4.95 13.77
N MET A 107 6.11 -4.21 13.44
CA MET A 107 4.74 -4.66 13.68
C MET A 107 4.39 -5.92 12.86
N ALA A 108 4.83 -6.01 11.61
CA ALA A 108 4.66 -7.20 10.78
C ALA A 108 5.39 -8.43 11.33
N SER A 109 6.53 -8.25 12.02
CA SER A 109 7.22 -9.36 12.72
C SER A 109 6.46 -9.83 13.95
N MET A 110 5.80 -8.92 14.68
CA MET A 110 5.00 -9.25 15.87
C MET A 110 3.67 -9.91 15.53
N ALA A 111 3.02 -9.48 14.43
CA ALA A 111 1.74 -10.02 13.99
C ALA A 111 1.69 -10.13 12.45
N PRO A 112 2.24 -11.23 11.88
CA PRO A 112 2.33 -11.45 10.45
C PRO A 112 1.00 -11.95 9.86
N THR A 113 0.05 -11.04 9.66
CA THR A 113 -1.31 -11.32 9.18
C THR A 113 -1.69 -10.47 7.97
N SER A 114 -2.55 -10.99 7.11
CA SER A 114 -3.11 -10.26 5.97
C SER A 114 -3.94 -9.04 6.37
N GLY A 115 -4.37 -8.97 7.62
CA GLY A 115 -5.04 -7.79 8.19
C GLY A 115 -4.14 -6.55 8.25
N GLY A 116 -2.81 -6.70 8.40
CA GLY A 116 -1.88 -5.58 8.45
C GLY A 116 -2.29 -4.55 9.51
N GLN A 117 -2.42 -3.27 9.11
CA GLN A 117 -2.61 -2.14 10.00
C GLN A 117 -3.84 -2.27 10.92
N TYR A 118 -5.01 -2.69 10.42
CA TYR A 118 -6.17 -2.79 11.29
C TYR A 118 -6.03 -3.90 12.34
N HIS A 119 -5.34 -4.99 12.01
CA HIS A 119 -5.01 -6.03 12.97
C HIS A 119 -4.02 -5.52 14.01
N TRP A 120 -2.96 -4.80 13.59
CA TRP A 120 -1.98 -4.22 14.51
C TRP A 120 -2.60 -3.20 15.46
N VAL A 121 -3.57 -2.40 14.98
CA VAL A 121 -4.35 -1.51 15.84
C VAL A 121 -5.10 -2.31 16.90
N SER A 122 -5.73 -3.43 16.53
CA SER A 122 -6.39 -4.32 17.48
C SER A 122 -5.40 -4.96 18.46
N GLU A 123 -4.23 -5.39 17.99
CA GLU A 123 -3.20 -6.03 18.81
C GLU A 123 -2.59 -5.08 19.84
N PHE A 124 -2.26 -3.83 19.43
CA PHE A 124 -1.46 -2.91 20.23
C PHE A 124 -2.27 -1.87 20.99
N SER A 125 -3.54 -1.62 20.64
CA SER A 125 -4.38 -0.64 21.34
C SER A 125 -4.83 -1.09 22.72
N SER A 126 -5.25 -0.13 23.56
CA SER A 126 -5.91 -0.44 24.82
C SER A 126 -7.22 -1.23 24.59
N PRO A 127 -7.56 -2.23 25.43
CA PRO A 127 -8.77 -3.04 25.28
C PRO A 127 -10.05 -2.22 25.13
N ARG A 128 -10.10 -1.04 25.75
CA ARG A 128 -11.26 -0.14 25.69
C ARG A 128 -11.56 0.40 24.30
N TYR A 129 -10.52 0.69 23.49
CA TYR A 129 -10.63 1.32 22.18
C TYR A 129 -10.34 0.38 21.02
N GLN A 130 -9.84 -0.81 21.30
CA GLN A 130 -9.40 -1.82 20.34
C GLN A 130 -10.40 -2.04 19.20
N LYS A 131 -11.64 -2.33 19.54
CA LYS A 131 -12.70 -2.67 18.58
C LYS A 131 -13.05 -1.48 17.68
N PHE A 132 -13.14 -0.29 18.23
CA PHE A 132 -13.45 0.93 17.49
C PHE A 132 -12.30 1.34 16.54
N LEU A 133 -11.08 1.44 17.07
CA LEU A 133 -9.92 1.88 16.29
C LEU A 133 -9.58 0.90 15.17
N SER A 134 -9.66 -0.41 15.42
CA SER A 134 -9.39 -1.40 14.37
C SER A 134 -10.46 -1.39 13.28
N TYR A 135 -11.74 -1.20 13.63
CA TYR A 135 -12.81 -1.10 12.65
C TYR A 135 -12.64 0.13 11.75
N THR A 136 -12.44 1.32 12.33
CA THR A 136 -12.26 2.56 11.56
C THR A 136 -11.01 2.51 10.68
N THR A 137 -9.90 1.94 11.18
CA THR A 137 -8.69 1.74 10.39
C THR A 137 -8.94 0.82 9.20
N GLY A 138 -9.64 -0.30 9.41
CA GLY A 138 -9.98 -1.26 8.36
C GLY A 138 -10.86 -0.67 7.26
N THR A 139 -11.91 0.08 7.63
CA THR A 139 -12.81 0.70 6.65
C THR A 139 -12.14 1.80 5.83
N ILE A 140 -11.26 2.59 6.44
CA ILE A 140 -10.51 3.63 5.72
C ILE A 140 -9.53 3.01 4.74
N ILE A 141 -8.78 1.98 5.12
CA ILE A 141 -7.86 1.29 4.20
C ILE A 141 -8.62 0.71 3.01
N GLN A 142 -9.79 0.11 3.23
CA GLN A 142 -10.63 -0.46 2.17
C GLN A 142 -11.11 0.60 1.17
N GLY A 143 -11.50 1.79 1.64
CA GLY A 143 -11.92 2.89 0.77
C GLY A 143 -10.80 3.41 -0.15
N LEU A 144 -9.53 3.14 0.18
CA LEU A 144 -8.38 3.73 -0.49
C LEU A 144 -7.68 2.85 -1.50
N ILE A 145 -7.57 1.57 -1.20
CA ILE A 145 -6.80 0.65 -2.03
C ILE A 145 -7.49 0.43 -3.38
N THR A 146 -8.79 0.72 -3.47
CA THR A 146 -9.60 0.63 -4.68
C THR A 146 -9.36 1.76 -5.69
N LEU A 147 -8.57 2.78 -5.38
CA LEU A 147 -8.56 4.06 -6.10
C LEU A 147 -7.31 4.35 -6.94
N ARG A 148 -6.38 3.41 -7.08
CA ARG A 148 -5.11 3.67 -7.76
C ARG A 148 -5.13 3.24 -9.22
N ASP A 149 -5.42 4.15 -10.13
CA ASP A 149 -4.86 4.18 -11.48
C ASP A 149 -4.98 5.58 -12.12
N PRO A 150 -3.92 6.35 -12.26
CA PRO A 150 -3.90 7.59 -13.01
C PRO A 150 -2.96 7.48 -14.20
N SER A 151 -3.43 7.00 -15.34
CA SER A 151 -2.68 7.19 -16.56
C SER A 151 -3.58 7.21 -17.79
N TYR A 152 -3.49 8.25 -18.50
CA TYR A 152 -3.90 8.52 -19.87
C TYR A 152 -4.92 9.65 -20.06
N GLU A 153 -4.52 10.73 -20.74
CA GLU A 153 -5.41 11.63 -21.47
C GLU A 153 -5.31 11.30 -22.97
N PRO A 154 -6.38 11.04 -23.68
CA PRO A 154 -7.02 12.11 -24.41
C PRO A 154 -8.55 12.17 -24.33
N GLN A 155 -9.33 11.14 -24.19
CA GLN A 155 -10.76 11.29 -23.94
C GLN A 155 -11.18 10.47 -22.73
N ASN A 156 -11.88 11.09 -21.77
CA ASN A 156 -12.20 10.49 -20.48
C ASN A 156 -12.79 9.07 -20.59
N TRP A 157 -13.64 8.80 -21.58
CA TRP A 157 -14.22 7.48 -21.80
C TRP A 157 -13.19 6.43 -22.28
N GLN A 158 -12.19 6.84 -23.07
CA GLN A 158 -11.11 5.93 -23.51
C GLN A 158 -10.23 5.51 -22.32
N GLY A 159 -9.89 6.46 -21.44
CA GLY A 159 -9.19 6.17 -20.18
C GLY A 159 -9.97 5.15 -19.34
N THR A 160 -11.29 5.31 -19.23
CA THR A 160 -12.14 4.35 -18.50
C THR A 160 -12.14 2.96 -19.14
N LEU A 161 -12.12 2.84 -20.48
CA LEU A 161 -12.00 1.54 -21.15
C LEU A 161 -10.64 0.87 -20.87
N PHE A 162 -9.55 1.63 -20.81
CA PHE A 162 -8.27 1.09 -20.41
C PHE A 162 -8.28 0.60 -18.96
N VAL A 163 -8.94 1.31 -18.04
CA VAL A 163 -9.14 0.83 -16.67
C VAL A 163 -9.92 -0.48 -16.65
N PHE A 164 -11.00 -0.62 -17.43
CA PHE A 164 -11.72 -1.90 -17.53
C PHE A 164 -10.86 -3.03 -18.08
N ALA A 165 -10.03 -2.77 -19.09
CA ALA A 165 -9.06 -3.75 -19.59
C ALA A 165 -8.05 -4.16 -18.51
N MET A 166 -7.53 -3.18 -17.75
CA MET A 166 -6.64 -3.43 -16.61
C MET A 166 -7.34 -4.22 -15.51
N VAL A 167 -8.56 -3.87 -15.15
CA VAL A 167 -9.35 -4.60 -14.15
C VAL A 167 -9.59 -6.06 -14.57
N ALA A 168 -9.88 -6.30 -15.85
CA ALA A 168 -10.00 -7.66 -16.39
C ALA A 168 -8.67 -8.44 -16.31
N LEU A 169 -7.56 -7.78 -16.65
CA LEU A 169 -6.21 -8.36 -16.53
C LEU A 169 -5.86 -8.67 -15.07
N ILE A 170 -6.12 -7.73 -14.16
CA ILE A 170 -5.92 -7.87 -12.72
C ILE A 170 -6.72 -9.07 -12.19
N TYR A 171 -8.00 -9.15 -12.54
CA TYR A 171 -8.86 -10.27 -12.13
C TYR A 171 -8.33 -11.60 -12.66
N PHE A 172 -7.94 -11.65 -13.94
CA PHE A 172 -7.37 -12.84 -14.56
C PHE A 172 -6.13 -13.34 -13.81
N PHE A 173 -5.15 -12.47 -13.57
CA PHE A 173 -3.92 -12.86 -12.87
C PHE A 173 -4.18 -13.26 -11.42
N ASN A 174 -5.01 -12.53 -10.69
CA ASN A 174 -5.26 -12.82 -9.28
C ASN A 174 -6.13 -14.07 -9.05
N VAL A 175 -6.95 -14.46 -10.01
CA VAL A 175 -7.83 -15.64 -9.87
C VAL A 175 -7.27 -16.87 -10.59
N TYR A 176 -6.84 -16.73 -11.84
CA TYR A 176 -6.45 -17.88 -12.65
C TYR A 176 -4.94 -18.15 -12.64
N ALA A 177 -4.12 -17.13 -12.55
CA ALA A 177 -2.67 -17.24 -12.53
C ALA A 177 -2.05 -17.14 -11.11
N ALA A 178 -2.87 -17.11 -10.05
CA ALA A 178 -2.41 -16.93 -8.66
C ALA A 178 -1.36 -17.97 -8.22
N SER A 179 -1.47 -19.22 -8.67
CA SER A 179 -0.50 -20.29 -8.36
C SER A 179 0.87 -20.07 -9.01
N TRP A 180 0.93 -19.31 -10.11
CA TRP A 180 2.15 -18.97 -10.83
C TRP A 180 2.80 -17.68 -10.31
N MET A 181 2.03 -16.88 -9.56
CA MET A 181 2.44 -15.56 -9.08
C MET A 181 3.80 -15.60 -8.35
N PRO A 182 4.13 -16.53 -7.43
CA PRO A 182 5.42 -16.54 -6.77
C PRO A 182 6.62 -16.77 -7.70
N ARG A 183 6.44 -17.54 -8.78
CA ARG A 183 7.48 -17.76 -9.81
C ARG A 183 7.64 -16.53 -10.69
N MET A 184 6.51 -15.93 -11.09
CA MET A 184 6.49 -14.70 -11.88
C MET A 184 7.15 -13.53 -11.13
N GLN A 185 7.01 -13.46 -9.82
CA GLN A 185 7.62 -12.39 -9.02
C GLN A 185 9.15 -12.34 -9.17
N ASN A 186 9.81 -13.48 -9.15
CA ASN A 186 11.27 -13.53 -9.33
C ASN A 186 11.70 -13.06 -10.72
N LEU A 187 10.94 -13.45 -11.76
CA LEU A 187 11.16 -12.98 -13.12
C LEU A 187 10.89 -11.47 -13.24
N LEU A 188 9.82 -11.00 -12.62
CA LEU A 188 9.46 -9.59 -12.63
C LEU A 188 10.49 -8.73 -11.90
N LEU A 189 11.09 -9.22 -10.80
CA LEU A 189 12.20 -8.52 -10.16
C LEU A 189 13.41 -8.41 -11.09
N ALA A 190 13.76 -9.49 -11.78
CA ALA A 190 14.85 -9.47 -12.75
C ALA A 190 14.56 -8.49 -13.89
N LEU A 191 13.33 -8.48 -14.40
CA LEU A 191 12.87 -7.55 -15.42
C LEU A 191 12.88 -6.10 -14.93
N HIS A 192 12.37 -5.83 -13.72
CA HIS A 192 12.38 -4.53 -13.06
C HIS A 192 13.81 -3.95 -12.97
N LEU A 193 14.79 -4.76 -12.55
CA LEU A 193 16.18 -4.36 -12.50
C LEU A 193 16.81 -4.17 -13.89
N LEU A 194 16.49 -5.03 -14.86
CA LEU A 194 16.95 -4.89 -16.23
C LEU A 194 16.40 -3.61 -16.88
N CYS A 195 15.11 -3.35 -16.72
CA CYS A 195 14.47 -2.12 -17.20
C CYS A 195 15.11 -0.88 -16.56
N TRP A 196 15.40 -0.94 -15.27
CA TRP A 196 16.12 0.12 -14.56
C TRP A 196 17.50 0.39 -15.19
N VAL A 197 18.30 -0.66 -15.45
CA VAL A 197 19.61 -0.50 -16.09
C VAL A 197 19.49 0.18 -17.47
N ILE A 198 18.52 -0.23 -18.29
CA ILE A 198 18.28 0.35 -19.62
C ILE A 198 17.97 1.85 -19.49
N VAL A 199 17.06 2.23 -18.59
CA VAL A 199 16.69 3.65 -18.40
C VAL A 199 17.87 4.46 -17.87
N VAL A 200 18.65 3.92 -16.91
CA VAL A 200 19.86 4.57 -16.40
C VAL A 200 20.86 4.81 -17.52
N VAL A 201 21.14 3.82 -18.36
CA VAL A 201 22.07 3.98 -19.49
C VAL A 201 21.58 5.06 -20.45
N VAL A 202 20.28 5.10 -20.78
CA VAL A 202 19.72 6.14 -21.66
C VAL A 202 19.91 7.53 -21.04
N LEU A 203 19.58 7.70 -19.75
CA LEU A 203 19.64 8.99 -19.08
C LEU A 203 21.08 9.48 -18.84
N PHE A 204 22.02 8.60 -18.50
CA PHE A 204 23.39 8.98 -18.17
C PHE A 204 24.36 8.94 -19.34
N ALA A 205 24.14 8.10 -20.37
CA ALA A 205 25.08 7.95 -21.49
C ALA A 205 24.64 8.66 -22.78
N MET A 206 23.32 8.87 -22.95
CA MET A 206 22.79 9.39 -24.23
C MET A 206 22.23 10.82 -24.11
N ALA A 207 21.86 11.28 -22.91
CA ALA A 207 21.28 12.59 -22.71
C ALA A 207 22.37 13.70 -22.63
N PRO A 208 22.08 14.91 -23.08
CA PRO A 208 22.87 16.10 -22.70
C PRO A 208 22.61 16.40 -21.23
N HIS A 209 23.63 16.78 -20.46
CA HIS A 209 23.49 16.97 -19.02
C HIS A 209 23.53 18.44 -18.62
N ASN A 210 22.62 18.80 -17.71
CA ASN A 210 22.69 20.04 -16.96
C ASN A 210 23.93 20.07 -16.06
N PRO A 211 24.51 21.24 -15.77
CA PRO A 211 25.52 21.37 -14.73
C PRO A 211 24.99 20.87 -13.40
N ALA A 212 25.76 20.04 -12.66
CA ALA A 212 25.36 19.50 -11.38
C ALA A 212 24.89 20.58 -10.38
N LYS A 213 25.57 21.75 -10.38
CA LYS A 213 25.16 22.90 -9.58
C LYS A 213 23.69 23.27 -9.80
N ARG A 214 23.23 23.29 -11.05
CA ARG A 214 21.84 23.61 -11.40
C ARG A 214 20.86 22.61 -10.78
N VAL A 215 21.16 21.33 -10.89
CA VAL A 215 20.30 20.24 -10.38
C VAL A 215 20.11 20.29 -8.85
N PHE A 216 21.16 20.66 -8.11
CA PHE A 216 21.12 20.60 -6.66
C PHE A 216 20.84 21.92 -5.95
N THR A 217 20.86 23.07 -6.67
CA THR A 217 20.73 24.40 -6.06
C THR A 217 19.70 25.31 -6.73
N GLU A 218 19.15 24.94 -7.90
CA GLU A 218 18.15 25.76 -8.59
C GLU A 218 16.74 25.36 -8.15
N PHE A 219 16.18 26.16 -7.24
CA PHE A 219 14.80 26.00 -6.77
C PHE A 219 13.84 26.86 -7.59
N HIS A 220 12.62 26.36 -7.80
CA HIS A 220 11.57 27.06 -8.53
C HIS A 220 10.22 26.94 -7.80
N ASN A 221 9.52 28.06 -7.68
CA ASN A 221 8.17 28.14 -7.08
C ASN A 221 7.14 28.42 -8.19
N GLY A 222 6.91 27.44 -9.07
CA GLY A 222 5.95 27.57 -10.16
C GLY A 222 4.48 27.62 -9.71
N GLY A 223 4.17 27.09 -8.51
CA GLY A 223 2.86 27.19 -7.89
C GLY A 223 2.52 28.58 -7.34
N ASN A 224 3.48 29.55 -7.35
CA ASN A 224 3.31 30.90 -6.79
C ASN A 224 2.91 30.93 -5.31
N TRP A 225 3.48 30.05 -4.52
CA TRP A 225 3.30 30.04 -3.09
C TRP A 225 4.02 31.25 -2.42
N SER A 226 3.53 31.66 -1.24
CA SER A 226 4.09 32.78 -0.49
C SER A 226 5.55 32.59 -0.06
N SER A 227 6.02 31.33 -0.03
CA SER A 227 7.44 31.02 0.24
C SER A 227 7.86 29.74 -0.48
N MET A 228 9.17 29.63 -0.74
CA MET A 228 9.78 28.41 -1.29
C MET A 228 9.57 27.21 -0.34
N GLY A 229 9.58 27.43 0.98
CA GLY A 229 9.35 26.35 1.96
C GLY A 229 7.97 25.70 1.80
N ILE A 230 6.91 26.49 1.64
CA ILE A 230 5.56 25.96 1.38
C ILE A 230 5.52 25.23 0.04
N SER A 231 6.12 25.81 -1.00
CA SER A 231 6.20 25.19 -2.33
C SER A 231 6.83 23.81 -2.25
N LEU A 232 7.96 23.65 -1.55
CA LEU A 232 8.63 22.36 -1.37
C LEU A 232 7.76 21.34 -0.59
N MET A 233 7.02 21.80 0.42
CA MET A 233 6.11 20.94 1.18
C MET A 233 4.97 20.39 0.31
N ILE A 234 4.49 21.16 -0.64
CA ILE A 234 3.51 20.71 -1.63
C ILE A 234 4.16 19.75 -2.64
N GLY A 235 5.33 20.10 -3.16
CA GLY A 235 6.05 19.30 -4.15
C GLY A 235 6.46 17.91 -3.66
N GLN A 236 6.73 17.73 -2.36
CA GLN A 236 7.14 16.44 -1.79
C GLN A 236 6.11 15.32 -1.96
N ILE A 237 4.84 15.64 -2.18
CA ILE A 237 3.78 14.63 -2.37
C ILE A 237 4.12 13.71 -3.54
N SER A 238 4.77 14.22 -4.59
CA SER A 238 5.28 13.40 -5.69
C SER A 238 6.22 12.27 -5.24
N ALA A 239 7.08 12.53 -4.25
CA ALA A 239 8.02 11.53 -3.72
C ALA A 239 7.31 10.50 -2.82
N ILE A 240 6.23 10.90 -2.13
CA ILE A 240 5.45 10.00 -1.26
C ILE A 240 4.79 8.89 -2.07
N TYR A 241 4.29 9.17 -3.27
CA TYR A 241 3.66 8.14 -4.12
C TYR A 241 4.56 6.94 -4.40
N GLY A 242 5.85 7.15 -4.67
CA GLY A 242 6.83 6.09 -4.88
C GLY A 242 7.25 5.36 -3.60
N SER A 243 6.78 5.80 -2.43
CA SER A 243 7.16 5.26 -1.12
C SER A 243 6.11 4.33 -0.49
N LEU A 244 4.90 4.25 -1.06
CA LEU A 244 3.79 3.49 -0.50
C LEU A 244 4.06 1.97 -0.52
N ASN A 245 3.70 1.27 0.57
CA ASN A 245 3.95 -0.16 0.72
C ASN A 245 2.71 -0.90 1.27
N ALA A 246 2.36 -2.02 0.63
CA ALA A 246 1.25 -2.89 1.02
C ALA A 246 1.65 -4.36 1.20
N THR A 247 2.94 -4.66 1.32
CA THR A 247 3.49 -6.03 1.41
C THR A 247 2.98 -6.79 2.64
N ALA A 248 2.65 -6.09 3.73
CA ALA A 248 2.13 -6.68 4.96
C ALA A 248 0.89 -7.54 4.74
N HIS A 249 0.02 -7.18 3.79
CA HIS A 249 -1.23 -7.91 3.51
C HIS A 249 -1.04 -9.28 2.86
N MET A 250 0.18 -9.60 2.42
CA MET A 250 0.54 -10.93 1.89
C MET A 250 1.12 -11.86 2.96
N SER A 251 1.19 -11.46 4.23
CA SER A 251 1.87 -12.20 5.30
C SER A 251 1.36 -13.64 5.46
N GLU A 252 0.07 -13.90 5.31
CA GLU A 252 -0.50 -15.25 5.44
C GLU A 252 -0.15 -16.17 4.25
N GLU A 253 0.44 -15.67 3.18
CA GLU A 253 0.91 -16.45 2.03
C GLU A 253 2.45 -16.60 1.98
N VAL A 254 3.19 -15.93 2.87
CA VAL A 254 4.66 -15.99 2.95
C VAL A 254 5.09 -17.07 3.94
N LYS A 255 6.07 -17.90 3.57
CA LYS A 255 6.70 -18.87 4.46
C LYS A 255 7.60 -18.15 5.46
N ASP A 256 7.53 -18.55 6.74
CA ASP A 256 8.24 -17.93 7.85
C ASP A 256 8.01 -16.40 7.91
N ALA A 257 6.71 -16.02 7.88
CA ALA A 257 6.25 -14.66 7.66
C ALA A 257 6.80 -13.67 8.70
N GLY A 258 6.81 -14.00 9.99
CA GLY A 258 7.31 -13.12 11.04
C GLY A 258 8.82 -12.75 10.92
N ARG A 259 9.56 -13.44 10.05
CA ARG A 259 10.95 -13.13 9.72
C ARG A 259 11.10 -12.45 8.37
N TYR A 260 10.46 -12.99 7.32
CA TYR A 260 10.74 -12.56 5.95
C TYR A 260 9.85 -11.42 5.48
N VAL A 261 8.65 -11.24 6.02
CA VAL A 261 7.81 -10.09 5.67
C VAL A 261 8.45 -8.77 6.12
N PRO A 262 8.93 -8.61 7.38
CA PRO A 262 9.61 -7.37 7.77
C PRO A 262 10.88 -7.10 6.95
N ILE A 263 11.64 -8.14 6.60
CA ILE A 263 12.82 -8.02 5.74
C ILE A 263 12.41 -7.56 4.32
N ALA A 264 11.35 -8.15 3.75
CA ALA A 264 10.84 -7.77 2.45
C ALA A 264 10.32 -6.33 2.42
N ILE A 265 9.62 -5.88 3.47
CA ILE A 265 9.16 -4.49 3.62
C ILE A 265 10.35 -3.54 3.66
N ALA A 266 11.34 -3.80 4.52
CA ALA A 266 12.50 -2.91 4.70
C ALA A 266 13.39 -2.87 3.44
N TRP A 267 13.83 -4.03 2.95
CA TRP A 267 14.72 -4.09 1.78
C TRP A 267 14.01 -3.69 0.48
N GLY A 268 12.72 -4.00 0.33
CA GLY A 268 11.92 -3.51 -0.79
C GLY A 268 11.90 -1.99 -0.83
N TYR A 269 11.74 -1.34 0.31
CA TYR A 269 11.75 0.12 0.40
C TYR A 269 13.14 0.72 0.17
N PHE A 270 14.13 0.34 0.96
CA PHE A 270 15.47 0.95 0.88
C PHE A 270 16.17 0.62 -0.44
N GLY A 271 16.05 -0.60 -0.94
CA GLY A 271 16.59 -0.98 -2.24
C GLY A 271 15.98 -0.18 -3.38
N ASN A 272 14.65 -0.18 -3.48
CA ASN A 272 13.95 0.60 -4.51
C ASN A 272 14.17 2.11 -4.37
N GLY A 273 14.27 2.62 -3.14
CA GLY A 273 14.55 4.03 -2.92
C GLY A 273 15.90 4.46 -3.46
N ILE A 274 16.93 3.61 -3.33
CA ILE A 274 18.25 3.87 -3.94
C ILE A 274 18.15 3.82 -5.47
N LEU A 275 17.47 2.82 -6.03
CA LEU A 275 17.24 2.74 -7.49
C LEU A 275 16.51 3.99 -7.99
N GLY A 276 15.48 4.43 -7.26
CA GLY A 276 14.72 5.63 -7.57
C GLY A 276 15.57 6.91 -7.49
N LEU A 277 16.45 7.02 -6.49
CA LEU A 277 17.36 8.17 -6.36
C LEU A 277 18.29 8.29 -7.59
N VAL A 278 18.86 7.17 -8.05
CA VAL A 278 19.72 7.16 -9.23
C VAL A 278 18.95 7.61 -10.49
N ILE A 279 17.74 7.08 -10.71
CA ILE A 279 16.87 7.48 -11.81
C ILE A 279 16.52 8.97 -11.71
N LEU A 280 16.16 9.46 -10.53
CA LEU A 280 15.83 10.86 -10.32
C LEU A 280 17.01 11.77 -10.68
N ILE A 281 18.20 11.45 -10.22
CA ILE A 281 19.41 12.23 -10.57
C ILE A 281 19.63 12.22 -12.09
N GLY A 282 19.58 11.06 -12.74
CA GLY A 282 19.73 10.95 -14.19
C GLY A 282 18.68 11.75 -14.96
N PHE A 283 17.42 11.68 -14.53
CA PHE A 283 16.31 12.43 -15.11
C PHE A 283 16.53 13.97 -14.97
N LEU A 284 16.91 14.44 -13.77
CA LEU A 284 17.13 15.87 -13.52
C LEU A 284 18.36 16.41 -14.26
N LEU A 285 19.41 15.60 -14.41
CA LEU A 285 20.55 15.95 -15.25
C LEU A 285 20.15 16.08 -16.73
N ALA A 286 19.26 15.20 -17.19
CA ALA A 286 18.81 15.13 -18.57
C ALA A 286 17.68 16.12 -18.91
N LEU A 287 17.04 16.77 -17.95
CA LEU A 287 15.89 17.65 -18.14
C LEU A 287 16.35 19.08 -18.56
N PRO A 288 16.19 19.49 -19.83
CA PRO A 288 16.73 20.77 -20.29
C PRO A 288 15.95 22.00 -19.79
N SER A 289 14.62 21.90 -19.73
CA SER A 289 13.72 22.98 -19.34
C SER A 289 12.53 22.42 -18.52
N VAL A 290 12.34 22.93 -17.29
CA VAL A 290 11.22 22.56 -16.43
C VAL A 290 9.89 23.09 -16.99
N PRO A 291 9.76 24.38 -17.40
CA PRO A 291 8.53 24.88 -17.98
C PRO A 291 8.08 24.09 -19.21
N ASP A 292 8.98 23.85 -20.18
CA ASP A 292 8.63 23.15 -21.42
C ASP A 292 8.20 21.69 -21.16
N ALA A 293 8.80 21.05 -20.16
CA ALA A 293 8.44 19.70 -19.77
C ALA A 293 7.06 19.62 -19.05
N LEU A 294 6.68 20.66 -18.32
CA LEU A 294 5.36 20.76 -17.68
C LEU A 294 4.26 21.14 -18.68
N ASP A 295 4.58 21.93 -19.71
CA ASP A 295 3.66 22.34 -20.77
C ASP A 295 3.58 21.30 -21.91
N ASP A 296 4.34 20.20 -21.82
CA ASP A 296 4.33 19.16 -22.85
C ASP A 296 2.95 18.52 -23.03
N SER A 297 2.53 18.38 -24.28
CA SER A 297 1.20 17.88 -24.67
C SER A 297 0.89 16.46 -24.15
N THR A 298 1.89 15.68 -23.75
CA THR A 298 1.70 14.34 -23.18
C THR A 298 1.36 14.39 -21.70
N GLY A 299 1.57 15.53 -21.00
CA GLY A 299 1.39 15.65 -19.56
C GLY A 299 2.47 14.94 -18.71
N PHE A 300 3.46 14.30 -19.35
CA PHE A 300 4.50 13.54 -18.66
C PHE A 300 5.91 14.10 -18.95
N PRO A 301 6.56 14.75 -17.98
CA PRO A 301 7.90 15.33 -18.16
C PRO A 301 8.96 14.32 -18.61
N PHE A 302 8.86 13.05 -18.23
CA PHE A 302 9.82 12.05 -18.66
C PHE A 302 9.74 11.74 -20.16
N LEU A 303 8.55 11.81 -20.77
CA LEU A 303 8.39 11.64 -22.22
C LEU A 303 8.99 12.81 -22.98
N TYR A 304 8.86 14.04 -22.45
CA TYR A 304 9.55 15.20 -23.00
C TYR A 304 11.06 14.97 -23.04
N VAL A 305 11.67 14.53 -21.94
CA VAL A 305 13.11 14.21 -21.88
C VAL A 305 13.48 13.12 -22.88
N PHE A 306 12.74 12.02 -22.96
CA PHE A 306 13.07 10.92 -23.87
C PHE A 306 13.01 11.33 -25.35
N ARG A 307 12.10 12.22 -25.72
CA ARG A 307 12.02 12.76 -27.09
C ARG A 307 13.20 13.64 -27.48
N GLN A 308 13.90 14.23 -26.50
CA GLN A 308 15.16 14.97 -26.77
C GLN A 308 16.34 14.03 -27.03
N ILE A 309 16.23 12.76 -26.64
CA ILE A 309 17.34 11.80 -26.65
C ILE A 309 17.15 10.73 -27.73
N LEU A 310 15.91 10.29 -27.93
CA LEU A 310 15.59 9.11 -28.74
C LEU A 310 14.67 9.44 -29.92
N SER A 311 14.72 8.59 -30.94
CA SER A 311 13.70 8.60 -32.00
C SER A 311 12.33 8.18 -31.46
N THR A 312 11.25 8.48 -32.17
CA THR A 312 9.86 8.11 -31.78
C THR A 312 9.73 6.62 -31.45
N SER A 313 10.36 5.74 -32.24
CA SER A 313 10.36 4.29 -31.95
C SER A 313 11.11 3.95 -30.67
N GLY A 314 12.20 4.65 -30.37
CA GLY A 314 12.97 4.51 -29.14
C GLY A 314 12.16 4.95 -27.92
N VAL A 315 11.47 6.09 -27.99
CA VAL A 315 10.58 6.58 -26.94
C VAL A 315 9.47 5.58 -26.67
N ASN A 316 8.80 5.07 -27.71
CA ASN A 316 7.74 4.10 -27.56
C ASN A 316 8.24 2.79 -26.91
N GLY A 317 9.40 2.30 -27.34
CA GLY A 317 10.04 1.11 -26.77
C GLY A 317 10.39 1.29 -25.30
N LEU A 318 11.01 2.42 -24.94
CA LEU A 318 11.40 2.72 -23.56
C LEU A 318 10.18 2.92 -22.65
N THR A 319 9.15 3.58 -23.16
CA THR A 319 7.88 3.74 -22.45
C THR A 319 7.20 2.39 -22.18
N ALA A 320 7.18 1.51 -23.18
CA ALA A 320 6.65 0.15 -22.98
C ALA A 320 7.42 -0.64 -21.91
N ILE A 321 8.75 -0.48 -21.86
CA ILE A 321 9.62 -1.09 -20.84
C ILE A 321 9.24 -0.58 -19.43
N ILE A 322 8.95 0.71 -19.28
CA ILE A 322 8.52 1.30 -17.98
C ILE A 322 7.11 0.84 -17.61
N LEU A 323 6.20 0.72 -18.58
CA LEU A 323 4.81 0.34 -18.32
C LEU A 323 4.65 -1.11 -17.84
N ILE A 324 5.51 -2.03 -18.26
CA ILE A 324 5.41 -3.44 -17.85
C ILE A 324 5.49 -3.62 -16.34
N PRO A 325 6.52 -3.14 -15.61
CA PRO A 325 6.55 -3.20 -14.14
C PRO A 325 5.36 -2.50 -13.49
N VAL A 326 4.91 -1.36 -14.03
CA VAL A 326 3.74 -0.61 -13.50
C VAL A 326 2.45 -1.42 -13.60
N ILE A 327 2.22 -2.10 -14.74
CA ILE A 327 1.07 -2.99 -14.91
C ILE A 327 1.10 -4.10 -13.85
N PHE A 328 2.24 -4.75 -13.65
CA PHE A 328 2.38 -5.79 -12.64
C PHE A 328 2.28 -5.23 -11.22
N SER A 329 2.78 -4.03 -10.94
CA SER A 329 2.57 -3.33 -9.67
C SER A 329 1.07 -3.21 -9.34
N ASN A 330 0.23 -2.81 -10.30
CA ASN A 330 -1.21 -2.70 -10.12
C ASN A 330 -1.87 -4.07 -9.84
N ILE A 331 -1.43 -5.14 -10.52
CA ILE A 331 -1.90 -6.51 -10.24
C ILE A 331 -1.59 -6.90 -8.78
N LEU A 332 -0.40 -6.55 -8.27
CA LEU A 332 0.03 -6.87 -6.92
C LEU A 332 -0.65 -6.01 -5.86
N PHE A 333 -0.92 -4.74 -6.15
CA PHE A 333 -1.72 -3.88 -5.27
C PHE A 333 -3.13 -4.46 -5.08
N ASN A 334 -3.79 -4.90 -6.15
CA ASN A 334 -5.09 -5.55 -6.04
C ASN A 334 -4.99 -6.87 -5.25
N ALA A 335 -3.93 -7.66 -5.45
CA ALA A 335 -3.69 -8.84 -4.63
C ALA A 335 -3.66 -8.50 -3.13
N SER A 336 -2.90 -7.48 -2.73
CA SER A 336 -2.83 -6.99 -1.36
C SER A 336 -4.18 -6.51 -0.84
N THR A 337 -4.89 -5.71 -1.64
CA THR A 337 -6.24 -5.20 -1.33
C THR A 337 -7.22 -6.31 -1.05
N ALA A 338 -7.28 -7.30 -1.93
CA ALA A 338 -8.20 -8.41 -1.80
C ALA A 338 -7.94 -9.23 -0.53
N ARG A 339 -6.66 -9.44 -0.14
CA ARG A 339 -6.32 -10.14 1.11
C ARG A 339 -6.73 -9.35 2.33
N GLN A 340 -6.56 -8.04 2.30
CA GLN A 340 -7.03 -7.18 3.38
C GLN A 340 -8.56 -7.15 3.47
N THR A 341 -9.25 -7.03 2.34
CA THR A 341 -10.72 -7.09 2.25
C THR A 341 -11.23 -8.41 2.82
N TYR A 342 -10.63 -9.53 2.43
CA TYR A 342 -10.89 -10.84 2.98
C TYR A 342 -10.68 -10.89 4.50
N ALA A 343 -9.52 -10.42 4.98
CA ALA A 343 -9.20 -10.46 6.39
C ALA A 343 -10.19 -9.63 7.24
N PHE A 344 -10.56 -8.43 6.76
CA PHE A 344 -11.52 -7.57 7.44
C PHE A 344 -12.97 -8.13 7.38
N ALA A 345 -13.35 -8.77 6.28
CA ALA A 345 -14.60 -9.50 6.18
C ALA A 345 -14.63 -10.71 7.13
N ARG A 346 -13.54 -11.49 7.19
CA ARG A 346 -13.41 -12.62 8.13
C ARG A 346 -13.66 -12.20 9.59
N ASP A 347 -13.30 -10.97 9.94
CA ASP A 347 -13.55 -10.38 11.27
C ASP A 347 -14.93 -9.70 11.39
N ARG A 348 -15.82 -9.92 10.43
CA ARG A 348 -17.18 -9.33 10.37
C ARG A 348 -17.20 -7.80 10.36
N GLY A 349 -16.17 -7.18 9.75
CA GLY A 349 -16.06 -5.73 9.59
C GLY A 349 -16.83 -5.18 8.40
N LEU A 350 -17.30 -6.01 7.47
CA LEU A 350 -18.03 -5.62 6.26
C LEU A 350 -19.46 -6.16 6.25
N PRO A 351 -20.38 -5.56 5.48
CA PRO A 351 -21.62 -6.22 5.12
C PRO A 351 -21.34 -7.46 4.24
N PHE A 352 -22.25 -8.41 4.18
CA PHE A 352 -22.11 -9.66 3.39
C PHE A 352 -20.84 -10.47 3.70
N THR A 353 -20.44 -10.46 4.96
CA THR A 353 -19.19 -11.05 5.48
C THR A 353 -18.93 -12.47 4.99
N ASP A 354 -19.92 -13.37 5.11
CA ASP A 354 -19.75 -14.79 4.78
C ASP A 354 -19.48 -15.01 3.29
N TRP A 355 -20.00 -14.14 2.42
CA TRP A 355 -19.73 -14.16 1.00
C TRP A 355 -18.36 -13.61 0.67
N ILE A 356 -17.98 -12.41 1.22
CA ILE A 356 -16.70 -11.77 0.93
C ILE A 356 -15.53 -12.58 1.49
N ALA A 357 -15.68 -13.14 2.70
CA ALA A 357 -14.67 -13.97 3.35
C ALA A 357 -14.56 -15.39 2.76
N GLY A 358 -15.36 -15.73 1.74
CA GLY A 358 -15.30 -17.03 1.08
C GLY A 358 -13.97 -17.26 0.36
N VAL A 359 -13.26 -18.35 0.72
CA VAL A 359 -12.03 -18.83 0.08
C VAL A 359 -12.35 -19.99 -0.85
N ASP A 360 -11.85 -19.93 -2.09
CA ASP A 360 -11.99 -21.04 -3.04
C ASP A 360 -11.28 -22.31 -2.51
N PRO A 361 -11.99 -23.44 -2.32
CA PRO A 361 -11.39 -24.64 -1.71
C PRO A 361 -10.24 -25.26 -2.48
N ARG A 362 -10.21 -25.07 -3.82
CA ARG A 362 -9.17 -25.65 -4.70
C ARG A 362 -7.96 -24.76 -4.84
N ARG A 363 -8.22 -23.45 -5.05
CA ARG A 363 -7.16 -22.45 -5.29
C ARG A 363 -6.61 -21.86 -3.99
N ARG A 364 -7.41 -21.86 -2.91
CA ARG A 364 -7.12 -21.26 -1.61
C ARG A 364 -6.78 -19.77 -1.68
N ILE A 365 -7.61 -19.05 -2.44
CA ILE A 365 -7.56 -17.62 -2.62
C ILE A 365 -8.93 -17.01 -2.38
N PRO A 366 -9.03 -15.74 -1.94
CA PRO A 366 -10.30 -15.07 -1.65
C PRO A 366 -10.92 -14.49 -2.94
N VAL A 367 -11.51 -15.34 -3.80
CA VAL A 367 -12.02 -14.95 -5.13
C VAL A 367 -13.08 -13.86 -5.03
N HIS A 368 -13.99 -13.92 -4.04
CA HIS A 368 -15.04 -12.92 -3.88
C HIS A 368 -14.48 -11.54 -3.47
N ALA A 369 -13.46 -11.51 -2.60
CA ALA A 369 -12.80 -10.27 -2.26
C ALA A 369 -12.04 -9.66 -3.46
N ILE A 370 -11.42 -10.50 -4.31
CA ILE A 370 -10.79 -10.07 -5.56
C ILE A 370 -11.86 -9.49 -6.51
N ALA A 371 -12.98 -10.18 -6.71
CA ALA A 371 -14.07 -9.72 -7.56
C ALA A 371 -14.65 -8.40 -7.06
N LEU A 372 -14.86 -8.26 -5.75
CA LEU A 372 -15.39 -7.04 -5.14
C LEU A 372 -14.42 -5.86 -5.34
N SER A 373 -13.11 -6.03 -5.12
CA SER A 373 -12.14 -4.96 -5.33
C SER A 373 -12.06 -4.54 -6.81
N CYS A 374 -12.10 -5.50 -7.73
CA CYS A 374 -12.17 -5.24 -9.18
C CYS A 374 -13.45 -4.50 -9.59
N LEU A 375 -14.60 -4.92 -9.06
CA LEU A 375 -15.88 -4.26 -9.32
C LEU A 375 -15.88 -2.80 -8.87
N ILE A 376 -15.42 -2.55 -7.62
CA ILE A 376 -15.34 -1.19 -7.07
C ILE A 376 -14.38 -0.33 -7.90
N SER A 377 -13.21 -0.85 -8.28
CA SER A 377 -12.26 -0.13 -9.14
C SER A 377 -12.88 0.24 -10.49
N GLY A 378 -13.62 -0.69 -11.13
CA GLY A 378 -14.35 -0.43 -12.36
C GLY A 378 -15.42 0.64 -12.19
N LEU A 379 -16.24 0.58 -11.14
CA LEU A 379 -17.28 1.58 -10.87
C LEU A 379 -16.70 2.97 -10.60
N LEU A 380 -15.61 3.06 -9.84
CA LEU A 380 -14.93 4.32 -9.57
C LEU A 380 -14.30 4.94 -10.83
N SER A 381 -13.84 4.12 -11.78
CA SER A 381 -13.32 4.63 -13.05
C SER A 381 -14.38 5.31 -13.92
N LEU A 382 -15.67 4.99 -13.75
CA LEU A 382 -16.78 5.68 -14.42
C LEU A 382 -16.87 7.15 -14.02
N ILE A 383 -16.42 7.51 -12.83
CA ILE A 383 -16.37 8.89 -12.33
C ILE A 383 -15.50 9.76 -13.23
N ASN A 384 -14.44 9.20 -13.83
CA ASN A 384 -13.57 9.89 -14.77
C ASN A 384 -14.32 10.41 -16.00
N ILE A 385 -15.35 9.69 -16.46
CA ILE A 385 -16.20 10.13 -17.61
C ILE A 385 -16.94 11.41 -17.25
N GLY A 386 -17.44 11.49 -16.01
CA GLY A 386 -18.26 12.62 -15.57
C GLY A 386 -17.47 13.81 -15.05
N SER A 387 -16.34 13.57 -14.36
CA SER A 387 -15.57 14.62 -13.68
C SER A 387 -14.13 14.23 -13.41
N GLN A 388 -13.20 14.78 -14.17
CA GLN A 388 -11.76 14.67 -13.90
C GLN A 388 -11.40 15.19 -12.50
N MET A 389 -12.08 16.25 -12.04
CA MET A 389 -11.88 16.81 -10.69
C MET A 389 -12.19 15.78 -9.59
N ALA A 390 -13.33 15.10 -9.69
CA ALA A 390 -13.72 14.07 -8.71
C ALA A 390 -12.73 12.89 -8.74
N PHE A 391 -12.25 12.51 -9.92
CA PHE A 391 -11.24 11.46 -10.08
C PHE A 391 -9.91 11.85 -9.43
N ASN A 392 -9.41 13.06 -9.64
CA ASN A 392 -8.19 13.55 -9.00
C ASN A 392 -8.30 13.64 -7.47
N ALA A 393 -9.48 14.02 -6.95
CA ALA A 393 -9.73 14.03 -5.51
C ALA A 393 -9.64 12.63 -4.89
N ILE A 394 -10.10 11.62 -5.61
CA ILE A 394 -10.00 10.22 -5.20
C ILE A 394 -8.54 9.77 -5.15
N ILE A 395 -7.73 10.12 -6.15
CA ILE A 395 -6.29 9.80 -6.17
C ILE A 395 -5.57 10.44 -4.99
N SER A 396 -5.81 11.72 -4.73
CA SER A 396 -5.20 12.46 -3.61
C SER A 396 -5.58 11.88 -2.24
N LEU A 397 -6.77 11.29 -2.13
CA LEU A 397 -7.24 10.62 -0.93
C LEU A 397 -6.33 9.45 -0.50
N ASN A 398 -5.72 8.73 -1.46
CA ASN A 398 -4.91 7.55 -1.18
C ASN A 398 -3.78 7.84 -0.16
N VAL A 399 -3.00 8.91 -0.37
CA VAL A 399 -1.91 9.27 0.55
C VAL A 399 -2.45 9.58 1.94
N ALA A 400 -3.47 10.46 2.03
CA ALA A 400 -4.02 10.91 3.31
C ALA A 400 -4.48 9.75 4.18
N ALA A 401 -5.13 8.80 3.60
CA ALA A 401 -5.70 7.73 4.37
C ALA A 401 -4.70 6.61 4.71
N LEU A 402 -3.71 6.30 3.85
CA LEU A 402 -2.59 5.46 4.26
C LEU A 402 -1.84 6.11 5.43
N MET A 403 -1.55 7.42 5.37
CA MET A 403 -0.91 8.13 6.46
C MET A 403 -1.75 8.05 7.75
N TYR A 404 -3.07 8.20 7.66
CA TYR A 404 -3.94 8.04 8.83
C TYR A 404 -3.84 6.64 9.45
N THR A 405 -3.87 5.59 8.64
CA THR A 405 -3.78 4.21 9.14
C THR A 405 -2.43 3.91 9.78
N TYR A 406 -1.36 4.46 9.21
CA TYR A 406 -0.02 4.39 9.81
C TYR A 406 0.07 5.19 11.11
N ALA A 407 -0.54 6.39 11.17
CA ALA A 407 -0.61 7.19 12.39
C ALA A 407 -1.26 6.40 13.53
N VAL A 408 -2.42 5.79 13.28
CA VAL A 408 -3.14 5.02 14.30
C VAL A 408 -2.33 3.79 14.74
N SER A 409 -1.79 3.00 13.80
CA SER A 409 -1.05 1.76 14.14
C SER A 409 0.26 2.05 14.88
N ILE A 410 1.02 3.06 14.44
CA ILE A 410 2.27 3.46 15.11
C ILE A 410 1.97 4.07 16.50
N SER A 411 0.91 4.88 16.64
CA SER A 411 0.48 5.39 17.95
C SER A 411 0.14 4.28 18.93
N CYS A 412 -0.56 3.24 18.46
CA CYS A 412 -0.90 2.09 19.29
C CYS A 412 0.33 1.32 19.77
N VAL A 413 1.32 1.09 18.88
CA VAL A 413 2.56 0.39 19.30
C VAL A 413 3.43 1.25 20.20
N ILE A 414 3.49 2.57 20.01
CA ILE A 414 4.16 3.50 20.94
C ILE A 414 3.50 3.42 22.31
N TYR A 415 2.18 3.56 22.36
CA TYR A 415 1.41 3.44 23.61
C TYR A 415 1.73 2.13 24.33
N ARG A 416 1.70 1.00 23.60
CA ARG A 416 1.97 -0.32 24.17
C ARG A 416 3.42 -0.45 24.66
N LYS A 417 4.40 0.08 23.93
CA LYS A 417 5.82 0.09 24.33
C LYS A 417 6.08 0.88 25.61
N ILE A 418 5.29 1.93 25.86
CA ILE A 418 5.44 2.79 27.04
C ILE A 418 4.68 2.23 28.25
N THR A 419 3.44 1.76 28.04
CA THR A 419 2.54 1.39 29.16
C THR A 419 2.71 -0.06 29.62
N CYS A 420 2.91 -1.00 28.69
CA CYS A 420 2.92 -2.42 29.00
C CYS A 420 3.92 -3.17 28.06
N PRO A 421 5.22 -2.86 28.11
CA PRO A 421 6.21 -3.41 27.19
C PRO A 421 6.33 -4.93 27.25
N GLU A 422 6.06 -5.55 28.41
CA GLU A 422 6.10 -6.98 28.66
C GLU A 422 4.98 -7.75 27.93
N THR A 423 3.93 -7.05 27.53
CA THR A 423 2.79 -7.66 26.81
C THR A 423 2.96 -7.65 25.29
N LEU A 424 4.08 -7.09 24.78
CA LEU A 424 4.35 -7.10 23.34
C LEU A 424 4.56 -8.53 22.85
N PRO A 425 4.00 -8.89 21.70
CA PRO A 425 4.22 -10.20 21.10
C PRO A 425 5.70 -10.47 20.81
N PRO A 426 6.13 -11.74 20.82
CA PRO A 426 7.47 -12.11 20.40
C PRO A 426 7.69 -11.70 18.95
N ARG A 427 8.91 -11.26 18.64
CA ARG A 427 9.29 -10.78 17.31
C ARG A 427 10.64 -11.36 16.89
N ARG A 428 10.77 -11.71 15.62
CA ARG A 428 12.00 -12.25 15.04
C ARG A 428 12.82 -11.18 14.31
N TRP A 429 12.22 -10.02 14.10
CA TRP A 429 12.85 -8.81 13.59
C TRP A 429 12.51 -7.64 14.51
N SER A 430 13.49 -6.85 14.93
CA SER A 430 13.32 -5.84 15.96
C SER A 430 14.22 -4.64 15.72
N LEU A 431 13.71 -3.46 16.04
CA LEU A 431 14.44 -2.19 16.06
C LEU A 431 15.33 -2.03 17.31
N GLY A 432 15.32 -3.00 18.22
CA GLY A 432 16.15 -3.00 19.45
C GLY A 432 15.85 -1.79 20.34
N ARG A 433 16.93 -1.26 20.97
CA ARG A 433 16.82 -0.12 21.91
C ARG A 433 16.34 1.19 21.28
N PHE A 434 16.51 1.35 19.97
CA PHE A 434 16.09 2.55 19.26
C PHE A 434 14.63 2.48 18.78
N GLY A 435 13.93 1.36 18.97
CA GLY A 435 12.61 1.12 18.43
C GLY A 435 11.57 2.17 18.83
N LEU A 436 11.59 2.66 20.08
CA LEU A 436 10.67 3.70 20.51
C LEU A 436 10.97 5.04 19.82
N ALA A 437 12.24 5.45 19.77
CA ALA A 437 12.63 6.70 19.11
C ALA A 437 12.29 6.68 17.61
N ILE A 438 12.54 5.57 16.93
CA ILE A 438 12.21 5.38 15.52
C ILE A 438 10.69 5.46 15.29
N ASN A 439 9.89 4.81 16.14
CA ASN A 439 8.43 4.89 16.04
C ASN A 439 7.93 6.34 16.24
N ILE A 440 8.51 7.10 17.17
CA ILE A 440 8.17 8.51 17.40
C ILE A 440 8.52 9.35 16.17
N LEU A 441 9.74 9.21 15.60
CA LEU A 441 10.14 9.91 14.38
C LEU A 441 9.24 9.55 13.20
N GLY A 442 8.88 8.27 13.06
CA GLY A 442 7.92 7.80 12.07
C GLY A 442 6.55 8.45 12.25
N LEU A 443 6.05 8.53 13.48
CA LEU A 443 4.76 9.15 13.79
C LEU A 443 4.76 10.65 13.49
N LEU A 444 5.83 11.35 13.82
CA LEU A 444 5.97 12.78 13.51
C LEU A 444 5.95 13.01 11.99
N TYR A 445 6.68 12.18 11.23
CA TYR A 445 6.66 12.28 9.78
C TYR A 445 5.30 11.92 9.19
N VAL A 446 4.60 10.93 9.74
CA VAL A 446 3.22 10.58 9.31
C VAL A 446 2.28 11.77 9.46
N PHE A 447 2.27 12.44 10.61
CA PHE A 447 1.42 13.62 10.81
C PHE A 447 1.81 14.77 9.88
N PHE A 448 3.09 14.97 9.67
CA PHE A 448 3.60 15.95 8.72
C PHE A 448 3.12 15.65 7.29
N ALA A 449 3.28 14.43 6.80
CA ALA A 449 2.84 14.02 5.48
C ALA A 449 1.31 14.07 5.33
N LEU A 450 0.57 13.65 6.36
CA LEU A 450 -0.90 13.72 6.40
C LEU A 450 -1.39 15.16 6.28
N PHE A 451 -0.81 16.08 7.03
CA PHE A 451 -1.18 17.50 6.99
C PHE A 451 -0.99 18.08 5.58
N TRP A 452 0.18 17.88 4.97
CA TRP A 452 0.47 18.42 3.65
C TRP A 452 -0.27 17.72 2.50
N SER A 453 -0.72 16.48 2.69
CA SER A 453 -1.48 15.76 1.66
C SER A 453 -2.86 16.36 1.36
N PHE A 454 -3.41 17.17 2.25
CA PHE A 454 -4.69 17.85 2.07
C PHE A 454 -4.57 19.21 1.39
N TRP A 455 -3.37 19.72 1.19
CA TRP A 455 -3.18 21.02 0.56
C TRP A 455 -3.43 20.97 -0.94
N PRO A 456 -3.98 22.04 -1.54
CA PRO A 456 -4.16 22.12 -2.99
C PRO A 456 -2.81 22.28 -3.68
N PRO A 457 -2.69 22.01 -5.00
CA PRO A 457 -1.44 22.17 -5.74
C PRO A 457 -1.01 23.62 -5.93
N ARG A 458 -1.94 24.59 -5.81
CA ARG A 458 -1.70 26.04 -5.96
C ARG A 458 -2.43 26.85 -4.90
N PRO A 459 -1.92 28.04 -4.48
CA PRO A 459 -2.61 28.96 -3.61
C PRO A 459 -3.87 29.52 -4.30
N SER A 460 -4.92 29.76 -3.52
CA SER A 460 -6.21 30.29 -4.04
C SER A 460 -6.79 29.44 -5.18
N PRO A 461 -6.96 28.14 -5.01
CA PRO A 461 -7.41 27.24 -6.07
C PRO A 461 -8.85 27.57 -6.47
N LYS A 462 -9.16 27.50 -7.76
CA LYS A 462 -10.55 27.45 -8.24
C LYS A 462 -11.19 26.14 -7.76
N ALA A 463 -12.53 26.08 -7.74
CA ALA A 463 -13.24 24.87 -7.32
C ALA A 463 -12.79 23.58 -8.06
N LYS A 464 -12.37 23.72 -9.33
CA LYS A 464 -11.85 22.62 -10.15
C LYS A 464 -10.44 22.16 -9.78
N GLU A 465 -9.67 23.00 -9.12
CA GLU A 465 -8.26 22.77 -8.72
C GLU A 465 -8.13 22.51 -7.22
N PHE A 466 -9.23 22.63 -6.46
CA PHE A 466 -9.24 22.38 -5.03
C PHE A 466 -9.02 20.90 -4.72
N ASN A 467 -8.23 20.62 -3.68
CA ASN A 467 -8.01 19.25 -3.24
C ASN A 467 -9.21 18.73 -2.40
N TRP A 468 -10.20 18.18 -3.08
CA TRP A 468 -11.43 17.65 -2.46
C TRP A 468 -11.19 16.37 -1.63
N SER A 469 -9.97 15.85 -1.59
CA SER A 469 -9.65 14.65 -0.81
C SER A 469 -9.98 14.79 0.67
N VAL A 470 -9.84 16.00 1.24
CA VAL A 470 -10.21 16.26 2.64
C VAL A 470 -11.70 16.02 2.89
N VAL A 471 -12.57 16.45 1.97
CA VAL A 471 -14.02 16.27 2.10
C VAL A 471 -14.39 14.80 2.01
N ILE A 472 -13.79 14.08 1.05
CA ILE A 472 -14.00 12.64 0.88
C ILE A 472 -13.46 11.88 2.09
N PHE A 473 -12.27 12.24 2.60
CA PHE A 473 -11.69 11.62 3.79
C PHE A 473 -12.59 11.77 5.01
N VAL A 474 -13.04 12.99 5.29
CA VAL A 474 -13.96 13.26 6.41
C VAL A 474 -15.30 12.53 6.19
N GLY A 475 -15.84 12.51 4.98
CA GLY A 475 -17.05 11.77 4.63
C GLY A 475 -16.92 10.28 4.89
N VAL A 476 -15.83 9.65 4.45
CA VAL A 476 -15.54 8.22 4.70
C VAL A 476 -15.36 7.97 6.21
N PHE A 477 -14.68 8.87 6.93
CA PHE A 477 -14.51 8.76 8.37
C PHE A 477 -15.84 8.81 9.11
N ILE A 478 -16.72 9.76 8.77
CA ILE A 478 -18.07 9.88 9.36
C ILE A 478 -18.90 8.63 9.02
N MET A 479 -18.88 8.20 7.76
CA MET A 479 -19.57 6.98 7.32
C MET A 479 -19.11 5.74 8.12
N SER A 480 -17.80 5.59 8.29
CA SER A 480 -17.21 4.51 9.09
C SER A 480 -17.67 4.56 10.55
N LEU A 481 -17.73 5.77 11.13
CA LEU A 481 -18.23 5.97 12.49
C LEU A 481 -19.71 5.56 12.60
N LEU A 482 -20.53 6.01 11.67
CA LEU A 482 -21.96 5.65 11.63
C LEU A 482 -22.14 4.13 11.46
N MET A 483 -21.44 3.52 10.52
CA MET A 483 -21.48 2.06 10.33
C MET A 483 -21.04 1.32 11.58
N TYR A 484 -20.01 1.79 12.29
CA TYR A 484 -19.60 1.21 13.56
C TYR A 484 -20.70 1.33 14.61
N MET A 485 -21.33 2.49 14.75
CA MET A 485 -22.40 2.72 15.75
C MET A 485 -23.63 1.86 15.49
N PHE A 486 -24.07 1.74 14.24
CA PHE A 486 -25.30 1.02 13.90
C PHE A 486 -25.10 -0.49 13.77
N GLN A 487 -24.01 -0.93 13.16
CA GLN A 487 -23.76 -2.35 12.83
C GLN A 487 -22.49 -2.89 13.49
N GLY A 488 -21.34 -2.26 13.31
CA GLY A 488 -20.04 -2.79 13.71
C GLY A 488 -19.93 -3.06 15.21
N ARG A 489 -20.51 -2.20 16.04
CA ARG A 489 -20.52 -2.39 17.51
C ARG A 489 -21.17 -3.73 17.93
N LYS A 490 -22.12 -4.25 17.14
CA LYS A 490 -22.85 -5.49 17.41
C LYS A 490 -22.21 -6.70 16.76
N SER A 491 -21.75 -6.56 15.52
CA SER A 491 -21.33 -7.71 14.69
C SER A 491 -19.81 -7.87 14.57
N TYR A 492 -19.03 -6.78 14.61
CA TYR A 492 -17.59 -6.85 14.42
C TYR A 492 -16.90 -7.56 15.58
N VAL A 493 -16.15 -8.59 15.25
CA VAL A 493 -15.31 -9.34 16.19
C VAL A 493 -13.88 -8.91 15.95
N GLY A 494 -13.31 -8.07 16.83
CA GLY A 494 -11.92 -7.63 16.69
C GLY A 494 -10.97 -8.83 16.58
N PRO A 495 -9.90 -8.76 15.76
CA PRO A 495 -9.07 -9.91 15.42
C PRO A 495 -8.39 -10.60 16.62
N VAL A 496 -8.22 -9.91 17.74
CA VAL A 496 -7.49 -10.40 18.94
C VAL A 496 -8.42 -10.79 20.10
N VAL A 497 -9.73 -10.57 19.98
CA VAL A 497 -10.71 -10.85 21.06
C VAL A 497 -10.87 -12.34 21.33
N ALA A 498 -10.52 -13.20 20.36
CA ALA A 498 -10.67 -14.65 20.48
C ALA A 498 -9.59 -15.34 21.34
N ILE A 499 -8.55 -14.64 21.78
CA ILE A 499 -7.46 -15.22 22.57
C ILE A 499 -7.64 -14.84 24.04
N PRO A 500 -7.78 -15.81 24.98
CA PRO A 500 -7.72 -15.51 26.41
C PRO A 500 -6.37 -14.88 26.72
N ARG A 501 -6.35 -13.59 27.05
CA ARG A 501 -5.13 -12.95 27.56
C ARG A 501 -4.82 -13.61 28.91
N ARG A 502 -3.67 -14.25 29.03
CA ARG A 502 -3.13 -14.55 30.35
C ARG A 502 -2.86 -13.19 31.01
N VAL A 503 -3.68 -12.84 31.96
CA VAL A 503 -3.54 -11.69 32.84
C VAL A 503 -2.36 -11.94 33.77
#